data_efe256000bff897e48bd1a3e2a1f182c
#
_entry.id   efe256000bff897e48bd1a3e2a1f182c
#
_cell.length_a   1.000
_cell.length_b   1.000
_cell.length_c   1.000
_cell.angle_alpha   90.00
_cell.angle_beta   90.00
_cell.angle_gamma   90.00
#
_symmetry.space_group_name_H-M   'P 1'
#
loop_
_entity.id
_entity.type
_entity.pdbx_description
1 polymer ?
#
loop_
_entity_poly.entity_id
_entity_poly.type
_entity_poly.pdbx_seq_one_letter_code
_entity_poly.pdbx_strand_id
1 'polypeptide(L)'
;MEFTDIAMELSKEAWQASFHHPFILQLQEGNLDPSIFRYYLIQDAYYLKAFSEIYHLLADKTSNQEMKRLLKQNAQSLVEGELFIRQQFFKELEISDQEMEQHPIAPTCYHYISHIYRQFEEANQAIAFASLLPCPWLYHDIGKSLNLKPSPNPLYQQWIETYITDELEQQIREEGALVNQLYRESDETDKKKMLEAFHISVHMEAKFWEMAYQHQTWKSDLQSLEKGEE
;
A
#
# COMPACT_ATOMS: atom_id res chain seq x y z
N MET A 1 -16.21 -20.64 -6.25
CA MET A 1 -15.89 -19.21 -6.28
C MET A 1 -14.38 -19.05 -6.07
N GLU A 2 -13.77 -18.19 -6.83
CA GLU A 2 -12.34 -17.90 -6.70
C GLU A 2 -12.09 -16.97 -5.51
N PHE A 3 -10.85 -16.96 -5.00
CA PHE A 3 -10.45 -16.06 -3.92
C PHE A 3 -10.77 -14.59 -4.27
N THR A 4 -10.38 -14.19 -5.48
CA THR A 4 -10.56 -12.80 -5.97
C THR A 4 -12.01 -12.35 -5.91
N ASP A 5 -12.97 -13.21 -6.30
CA ASP A 5 -14.40 -12.86 -6.26
C ASP A 5 -14.89 -12.65 -4.82
N ILE A 6 -14.51 -13.58 -3.92
CA ILE A 6 -14.96 -13.55 -2.52
C ILE A 6 -14.30 -12.38 -1.77
N ALA A 7 -13.01 -12.18 -1.96
CA ALA A 7 -12.24 -11.14 -1.28
C ALA A 7 -12.72 -9.73 -1.68
N MET A 8 -13.00 -9.51 -2.97
CA MET A 8 -13.52 -8.25 -3.47
C MET A 8 -14.94 -7.97 -2.98
N GLU A 9 -15.84 -8.96 -2.97
CA GLU A 9 -17.20 -8.77 -2.44
C GLU A 9 -17.18 -8.51 -0.92
N LEU A 10 -16.37 -9.25 -0.16
CA LEU A 10 -16.19 -9.07 1.28
C LEU A 10 -15.66 -7.68 1.64
N SER A 11 -14.75 -7.14 0.81
CA SER A 11 -14.05 -5.88 1.07
C SER A 11 -14.66 -4.68 0.33
N LYS A 12 -15.76 -4.87 -0.40
CA LYS A 12 -16.36 -3.91 -1.31
C LYS A 12 -16.61 -2.53 -0.69
N GLU A 13 -17.16 -2.49 0.51
CA GLU A 13 -17.46 -1.22 1.19
C GLU A 13 -16.18 -0.42 1.48
N ALA A 14 -15.16 -1.06 2.05
CA ALA A 14 -13.87 -0.42 2.35
C ALA A 14 -13.10 -0.05 1.06
N TRP A 15 -13.19 -0.90 0.01
CA TRP A 15 -12.63 -0.63 -1.30
C TRP A 15 -13.24 0.63 -1.92
N GLN A 16 -14.58 0.72 -1.93
CA GLN A 16 -15.30 1.87 -2.46
C GLN A 16 -15.09 3.15 -1.63
N ALA A 17 -14.93 3.02 -0.32
CA ALA A 17 -14.64 4.17 0.55
C ALA A 17 -13.34 4.88 0.14
N SER A 18 -12.33 4.16 -0.33
CA SER A 18 -11.07 4.75 -0.81
C SER A 18 -11.29 5.68 -2.01
N PHE A 19 -12.15 5.31 -2.96
CA PHE A 19 -12.45 6.15 -4.15
C PHE A 19 -13.15 7.46 -3.80
N HIS A 20 -13.90 7.49 -2.70
CA HIS A 20 -14.67 8.64 -2.25
C HIS A 20 -13.97 9.43 -1.14
N HIS A 21 -12.75 9.03 -0.77
CA HIS A 21 -12.00 9.74 0.26
C HIS A 21 -11.62 11.15 -0.22
N PRO A 22 -11.73 12.20 0.63
CA PRO A 22 -11.40 13.58 0.25
C PRO A 22 -9.99 13.72 -0.34
N PHE A 23 -9.00 12.96 0.13
CA PHE A 23 -7.65 12.93 -0.44
C PHE A 23 -7.70 12.60 -1.96
N ILE A 24 -8.39 11.52 -2.32
CA ILE A 24 -8.48 11.04 -3.71
C ILE A 24 -9.28 12.02 -4.58
N LEU A 25 -10.41 12.51 -4.09
CA LEU A 25 -11.24 13.46 -4.84
C LEU A 25 -10.53 14.78 -5.08
N GLN A 26 -9.88 15.35 -4.07
CA GLN A 26 -9.13 16.60 -4.19
C GLN A 26 -7.87 16.46 -5.04
N LEU A 27 -7.22 15.29 -5.00
CA LEU A 27 -6.09 14.99 -5.89
C LEU A 27 -6.54 14.98 -7.36
N GLN A 28 -7.69 14.38 -7.68
CA GLN A 28 -8.28 14.41 -9.01
C GLN A 28 -8.67 15.83 -9.43
N GLU A 29 -9.27 16.61 -8.53
CA GLU A 29 -9.65 18.00 -8.79
C GLU A 29 -8.46 18.96 -8.86
N GLY A 30 -7.26 18.52 -8.49
CA GLY A 30 -6.02 19.28 -8.51
C GLY A 30 -5.89 20.31 -7.39
N ASN A 31 -6.75 20.23 -6.36
CA ASN A 31 -6.84 21.16 -5.25
C ASN A 31 -6.51 20.55 -3.88
N LEU A 32 -5.98 19.33 -3.84
CA LEU A 32 -5.45 18.75 -2.61
C LEU A 32 -4.37 19.68 -2.02
N ASP A 33 -4.42 19.91 -0.71
CA ASP A 33 -3.40 20.74 -0.04
C ASP A 33 -2.01 20.11 -0.23
N PRO A 34 -1.02 20.87 -0.73
CA PRO A 34 0.32 20.35 -0.93
C PRO A 34 0.97 19.77 0.32
N SER A 35 0.64 20.26 1.52
CA SER A 35 1.15 19.75 2.78
C SER A 35 0.65 18.32 3.07
N ILE A 36 -0.62 18.04 2.72
CA ILE A 36 -1.20 16.70 2.83
C ILE A 36 -0.50 15.73 1.87
N PHE A 37 -0.27 16.15 0.63
CA PHE A 37 0.41 15.32 -0.35
C PHE A 37 1.87 15.03 0.03
N ARG A 38 2.59 16.04 0.53
CA ARG A 38 3.96 15.88 1.06
C ARG A 38 3.99 14.88 2.21
N TYR A 39 3.08 15.03 3.17
CA TYR A 39 2.97 14.12 4.31
C TYR A 39 2.67 12.68 3.87
N TYR A 40 1.73 12.52 2.93
CA TYR A 40 1.45 11.22 2.31
C TYR A 40 2.71 10.59 1.73
N LEU A 41 3.48 11.33 0.90
CA LEU A 41 4.69 10.81 0.26
C LEU A 41 5.75 10.36 1.27
N ILE A 42 5.89 11.10 2.38
CA ILE A 42 6.82 10.76 3.47
C ILE A 42 6.39 9.43 4.14
N GLN A 43 5.13 9.29 4.50
CA GLN A 43 4.63 8.07 5.14
C GLN A 43 4.67 6.87 4.20
N ASP A 44 4.35 7.10 2.94
CA ASP A 44 4.40 6.09 1.89
C ASP A 44 5.84 5.60 1.61
N ALA A 45 6.85 6.46 1.72
CA ALA A 45 8.26 6.05 1.62
C ALA A 45 8.66 5.05 2.73
N TYR A 46 8.16 5.21 3.96
CA TYR A 46 8.35 4.22 5.03
C TYR A 46 7.65 2.90 4.70
N TYR A 47 6.41 3.00 4.22
CA TYR A 47 5.61 1.83 3.86
C TYR A 47 6.25 1.02 2.72
N LEU A 48 6.59 1.66 1.61
CA LEU A 48 7.16 0.99 0.44
C LEU A 48 8.52 0.36 0.72
N LYS A 49 9.34 0.98 1.58
CA LYS A 49 10.60 0.37 2.03
C LYS A 49 10.35 -0.96 2.75
N ALA A 50 9.43 -0.99 3.71
CA ALA A 50 9.06 -2.22 4.43
C ALA A 50 8.40 -3.24 3.50
N PHE A 51 7.56 -2.78 2.58
CA PHE A 51 6.86 -3.61 1.62
C PHE A 51 7.84 -4.33 0.66
N SER A 52 8.84 -3.60 0.16
CA SER A 52 9.93 -4.19 -0.64
C SER A 52 10.71 -5.26 0.14
N GLU A 53 11.00 -4.99 1.42
CA GLU A 53 11.70 -5.95 2.28
C GLU A 53 10.88 -7.24 2.46
N ILE A 54 9.59 -7.12 2.69
CA ILE A 54 8.67 -8.27 2.83
C ILE A 54 8.61 -9.10 1.55
N TYR A 55 8.59 -8.49 0.37
CA TYR A 55 8.66 -9.25 -0.89
C TYR A 55 9.90 -10.13 -0.95
N HIS A 56 11.08 -9.61 -0.57
CA HIS A 56 12.32 -10.38 -0.52
C HIS A 56 12.26 -11.50 0.51
N LEU A 57 11.83 -11.19 1.73
CA LEU A 57 11.73 -12.16 2.83
C LEU A 57 10.77 -13.31 2.48
N LEU A 58 9.61 -13.01 1.91
CA LEU A 58 8.65 -14.03 1.51
C LEU A 58 9.16 -14.86 0.31
N ALA A 59 9.86 -14.23 -0.65
CA ALA A 59 10.50 -14.93 -1.75
C ALA A 59 11.58 -15.91 -1.30
N ASP A 60 12.31 -15.58 -0.24
CA ASP A 60 13.34 -16.47 0.32
C ASP A 60 12.74 -17.60 1.15
N LYS A 61 11.61 -17.36 1.84
CA LYS A 61 10.92 -18.34 2.67
C LYS A 61 10.09 -19.34 1.85
N THR A 62 9.56 -18.94 0.70
CA THR A 62 8.64 -19.76 -0.08
C THR A 62 9.35 -20.88 -0.86
N SER A 63 8.74 -22.09 -0.84
CA SER A 63 9.10 -23.21 -1.72
C SER A 63 8.33 -23.21 -3.04
N ASN A 64 7.26 -22.41 -3.16
CA ASN A 64 6.47 -22.29 -4.39
C ASN A 64 7.26 -21.43 -5.40
N GLN A 65 7.65 -22.05 -6.51
CA GLN A 65 8.54 -21.40 -7.50
C GLN A 65 7.85 -20.24 -8.23
N GLU A 66 6.55 -20.34 -8.47
CA GLU A 66 5.79 -19.27 -9.13
C GLU A 66 5.63 -18.06 -8.20
N MET A 67 5.27 -18.28 -6.93
CA MET A 67 5.26 -17.25 -5.91
C MET A 67 6.62 -16.57 -5.78
N LYS A 68 7.70 -17.36 -5.73
CA LYS A 68 9.07 -16.84 -5.63
C LYS A 68 9.43 -15.95 -6.81
N ARG A 69 9.06 -16.36 -8.02
CA ARG A 69 9.29 -15.60 -9.25
C ARG A 69 8.55 -14.26 -9.18
N LEU A 70 7.25 -14.27 -8.89
CA LEU A 70 6.42 -13.07 -8.81
C LEU A 70 6.92 -12.11 -7.72
N LEU A 71 7.19 -12.59 -6.52
CA LEU A 71 7.67 -11.75 -5.43
C LEU A 71 9.00 -11.06 -5.76
N LYS A 72 9.94 -11.75 -6.43
CA LYS A 72 11.20 -11.14 -6.86
C LYS A 72 10.99 -10.11 -7.97
N GLN A 73 10.12 -10.40 -8.92
CA GLN A 73 9.77 -9.46 -9.99
C GLN A 73 9.10 -8.22 -9.40
N ASN A 74 8.14 -8.39 -8.49
CA ASN A 74 7.44 -7.29 -7.84
C ASN A 74 8.40 -6.43 -6.98
N ALA A 75 9.32 -7.05 -6.25
CA ALA A 75 10.34 -6.32 -5.50
C ALA A 75 11.22 -5.46 -6.42
N GLN A 76 11.61 -6.00 -7.57
CA GLN A 76 12.39 -5.26 -8.56
C GLN A 76 11.58 -4.11 -9.18
N SER A 77 10.34 -4.37 -9.61
CA SER A 77 9.46 -3.35 -10.18
C SER A 77 9.17 -2.22 -9.18
N LEU A 78 8.99 -2.55 -7.89
CA LEU A 78 8.82 -1.56 -6.83
C LEU A 78 10.04 -0.64 -6.69
N VAL A 79 11.26 -1.20 -6.72
CA VAL A 79 12.50 -0.41 -6.61
C VAL A 79 12.74 0.44 -7.85
N GLU A 80 12.58 -0.13 -9.04
CA GLU A 80 12.83 0.56 -10.32
C GLU A 80 11.71 1.54 -10.70
N GLY A 81 10.48 1.25 -10.28
CA GLY A 81 9.30 2.07 -10.53
C GLY A 81 8.99 3.03 -9.39
N GLU A 82 8.22 2.55 -8.40
CA GLU A 82 7.63 3.43 -7.38
C GLU A 82 8.65 4.16 -6.51
N LEU A 83 9.72 3.48 -6.03
CA LEU A 83 10.74 4.14 -5.21
C LEU A 83 11.54 5.17 -6.02
N PHE A 84 11.83 4.89 -7.29
CA PHE A 84 12.49 5.85 -8.17
C PHE A 84 11.60 7.09 -8.40
N ILE A 85 10.31 6.90 -8.68
CA ILE A 85 9.34 8.00 -8.87
C ILE A 85 9.17 8.79 -7.58
N ARG A 86 9.15 8.13 -6.40
CA ARG A 86 9.16 8.82 -5.11
C ARG A 86 10.36 9.74 -4.93
N GLN A 87 11.53 9.30 -5.32
CA GLN A 87 12.73 10.16 -5.28
C GLN A 87 12.60 11.37 -6.20
N GLN A 88 11.93 11.22 -7.35
CA GLN A 88 11.60 12.34 -8.23
C GLN A 88 10.67 13.34 -7.54
N PHE A 89 9.56 12.86 -6.93
CA PHE A 89 8.64 13.72 -6.17
C PHE A 89 9.33 14.41 -4.99
N PHE A 90 10.19 13.72 -4.26
CA PHE A 90 10.95 14.31 -3.15
C PHE A 90 11.83 15.44 -3.64
N LYS A 91 12.52 15.25 -4.78
CA LYS A 91 13.36 16.29 -5.39
C LYS A 91 12.51 17.47 -5.89
N GLU A 92 11.41 17.21 -6.59
CA GLU A 92 10.53 18.23 -7.14
C GLU A 92 9.86 19.08 -6.04
N LEU A 93 9.47 18.41 -4.96
CA LEU A 93 8.86 19.05 -3.79
C LEU A 93 9.89 19.55 -2.77
N GLU A 94 11.19 19.37 -3.02
CA GLU A 94 12.26 19.74 -2.09
C GLU A 94 12.08 19.15 -0.68
N ILE A 95 11.60 17.88 -0.60
CA ILE A 95 11.50 17.15 0.66
C ILE A 95 12.91 16.73 1.10
N SER A 96 13.38 17.27 2.23
CA SER A 96 14.71 17.01 2.76
C SER A 96 14.72 15.85 3.75
N ASP A 97 15.92 15.28 4.00
CA ASP A 97 16.11 14.28 5.04
C ASP A 97 15.72 14.83 6.42
N GLN A 98 15.95 16.12 6.68
CA GLN A 98 15.53 16.77 7.92
C GLN A 98 14.01 16.80 8.06
N GLU A 99 13.28 17.03 6.97
CA GLU A 99 11.80 16.97 6.98
C GLU A 99 11.30 15.54 7.23
N MET A 100 11.96 14.53 6.63
CA MET A 100 11.67 13.12 6.93
C MET A 100 11.84 12.79 8.41
N GLU A 101 12.91 13.27 9.05
CA GLU A 101 13.17 13.07 10.48
C GLU A 101 12.12 13.74 11.38
N GLN A 102 11.57 14.88 10.95
CA GLN A 102 10.50 15.60 11.66
C GLN A 102 9.14 14.92 11.55
N HIS A 103 8.97 14.04 10.57
CA HIS A 103 7.75 13.26 10.35
C HIS A 103 8.02 11.75 10.52
N PRO A 104 8.21 11.27 11.76
CA PRO A 104 8.43 9.85 12.01
C PRO A 104 7.22 9.03 11.54
N ILE A 105 7.41 7.72 11.43
CA ILE A 105 6.37 6.81 10.99
C ILE A 105 5.09 6.99 11.82
N ALA A 106 3.98 7.26 11.14
CA ALA A 106 2.68 7.49 11.76
C ALA A 106 2.03 6.20 12.28
N PRO A 107 1.12 6.29 13.28
CA PRO A 107 0.45 5.11 13.84
C PRO A 107 -0.15 4.18 12.81
N THR A 108 -0.90 4.70 11.84
CA THR A 108 -1.55 3.87 10.79
C THR A 108 -0.52 3.19 9.90
N CYS A 109 0.50 3.91 9.43
CA CYS A 109 1.57 3.35 8.63
C CYS A 109 2.30 2.23 9.41
N TYR A 110 2.66 2.49 10.68
CA TYR A 110 3.27 1.50 11.55
C TYR A 110 2.40 0.25 11.73
N HIS A 111 1.08 0.42 11.96
CA HIS A 111 0.16 -0.70 12.14
C HIS A 111 -0.02 -1.50 10.85
N TYR A 112 -0.04 -0.85 9.69
CA TYR A 112 -0.16 -1.57 8.41
C TYR A 112 1.09 -2.41 8.14
N ILE A 113 2.27 -1.84 8.30
CA ILE A 113 3.53 -2.57 8.21
C ILE A 113 3.54 -3.74 9.21
N SER A 114 3.16 -3.50 10.47
CA SER A 114 3.08 -4.54 11.51
C SER A 114 2.10 -5.66 11.14
N HIS A 115 0.96 -5.33 10.51
CA HIS A 115 0.01 -6.33 10.02
C HIS A 115 0.66 -7.24 8.99
N ILE A 116 1.36 -6.69 7.99
CA ILE A 116 2.02 -7.47 6.93
C ILE A 116 3.12 -8.36 7.52
N TYR A 117 3.98 -7.82 8.39
CA TYR A 117 5.01 -8.60 9.07
C TYR A 117 4.43 -9.72 9.92
N ARG A 118 3.31 -9.48 10.62
CA ARG A 118 2.61 -10.49 11.39
C ARG A 118 2.14 -11.63 10.50
N GLN A 119 1.55 -11.35 9.32
CA GLN A 119 1.14 -12.41 8.39
C GLN A 119 2.35 -13.20 7.88
N PHE A 120 3.48 -12.54 7.66
CA PHE A 120 4.72 -13.20 7.26
C PHE A 120 5.27 -14.14 8.36
N GLU A 121 5.25 -13.72 9.63
CA GLU A 121 5.85 -14.46 10.75
C GLU A 121 4.94 -15.57 11.29
N GLU A 122 3.66 -15.27 11.49
CA GLU A 122 2.72 -16.12 12.23
C GLU A 122 1.86 -17.00 11.31
N ALA A 123 1.72 -16.67 10.03
CA ALA A 123 0.86 -17.37 9.10
C ALA A 123 1.63 -18.22 8.08
N ASN A 124 0.90 -18.95 7.24
CA ASN A 124 1.50 -19.61 6.10
C ASN A 124 1.72 -18.65 4.93
N GLN A 125 2.46 -19.11 3.93
CA GLN A 125 2.88 -18.28 2.79
C GLN A 125 1.70 -17.80 1.93
N ALA A 126 0.61 -18.59 1.83
CA ALA A 126 -0.58 -18.20 1.07
C ALA A 126 -1.33 -17.05 1.76
N ILE A 127 -1.43 -17.07 3.09
CA ILE A 127 -2.04 -16.00 3.89
C ILE A 127 -1.19 -14.74 3.82
N ALA A 128 0.13 -14.89 3.99
CA ALA A 128 1.06 -13.76 3.84
C ALA A 128 0.97 -13.13 2.45
N PHE A 129 0.95 -13.94 1.39
CA PHE A 129 0.79 -13.46 0.01
C PHE A 129 -0.52 -12.71 -0.18
N ALA A 130 -1.64 -13.25 0.32
CA ALA A 130 -2.96 -12.61 0.23
C ALA A 130 -3.00 -11.22 0.90
N SER A 131 -2.25 -11.00 1.99
CA SER A 131 -2.19 -9.70 2.67
C SER A 131 -1.47 -8.61 1.89
N LEU A 132 -0.65 -8.97 0.88
CA LEU A 132 0.11 -8.02 0.07
C LEU A 132 -0.71 -7.46 -1.13
N LEU A 133 -1.73 -8.19 -1.59
CA LEU A 133 -2.43 -7.89 -2.82
C LEU A 133 -3.23 -6.58 -2.82
N PRO A 134 -3.86 -6.14 -1.71
CA PRO A 134 -4.67 -4.92 -1.72
C PRO A 134 -3.92 -3.67 -2.15
N CYS A 135 -2.65 -3.52 -1.76
CA CYS A 135 -1.85 -2.34 -2.08
C CYS A 135 -1.78 -2.09 -3.61
N PRO A 136 -1.13 -2.94 -4.43
CA PRO A 136 -1.04 -2.68 -5.86
C PRO A 136 -2.41 -2.68 -6.56
N TRP A 137 -3.35 -3.52 -6.13
CA TRP A 137 -4.66 -3.64 -6.78
C TRP A 137 -5.52 -2.41 -6.58
N LEU A 138 -5.62 -1.88 -5.34
CA LEU A 138 -6.42 -0.70 -5.04
C LEU A 138 -5.86 0.54 -5.73
N TYR A 139 -4.54 0.73 -5.70
CA TYR A 139 -3.90 1.88 -6.34
C TYR A 139 -4.07 1.85 -7.87
N HIS A 140 -3.99 0.67 -8.49
CA HIS A 140 -4.28 0.52 -9.92
C HIS A 140 -5.73 0.88 -10.26
N ASP A 141 -6.69 0.35 -9.50
CA ASP A 141 -8.11 0.65 -9.72
C ASP A 141 -8.42 2.14 -9.52
N ILE A 142 -7.86 2.76 -8.47
CA ILE A 142 -7.97 4.21 -8.24
C ILE A 142 -7.34 4.96 -9.42
N GLY A 143 -6.12 4.61 -9.81
CA GLY A 143 -5.41 5.24 -10.92
C GLY A 143 -6.24 5.21 -12.21
N LYS A 144 -6.79 4.05 -12.57
CA LYS A 144 -7.68 3.89 -13.74
C LYS A 144 -8.92 4.77 -13.65
N SER A 145 -9.55 4.83 -12.48
CA SER A 145 -10.74 5.66 -12.25
C SER A 145 -10.42 7.14 -12.39
N LEU A 146 -9.33 7.61 -11.76
CA LEU A 146 -8.92 9.01 -11.80
C LEU A 146 -8.50 9.44 -13.20
N ASN A 147 -7.85 8.57 -13.97
CA ASN A 147 -7.38 8.88 -15.33
C ASN A 147 -8.53 9.06 -16.34
N LEU A 148 -9.76 8.68 -16.01
CA LEU A 148 -10.95 9.02 -16.82
C LEU A 148 -11.21 10.53 -16.90
N LYS A 149 -10.78 11.26 -15.85
CA LYS A 149 -10.81 12.73 -15.79
C LYS A 149 -9.48 13.21 -15.20
N PRO A 150 -8.46 13.44 -16.04
CA PRO A 150 -7.13 13.81 -15.61
C PRO A 150 -7.11 15.02 -14.66
N SER A 151 -6.22 14.98 -13.67
CA SER A 151 -6.02 16.08 -12.75
C SER A 151 -5.46 17.30 -13.49
N PRO A 152 -5.96 18.53 -13.24
CA PRO A 152 -5.38 19.75 -13.80
C PRO A 152 -4.02 20.09 -13.16
N ASN A 153 -3.66 19.48 -12.04
CA ASN A 153 -2.35 19.64 -11.41
C ASN A 153 -1.38 18.61 -11.99
N PRO A 154 -0.30 19.02 -12.68
CA PRO A 154 0.62 18.10 -13.34
C PRO A 154 1.29 17.10 -12.38
N LEU A 155 1.61 17.53 -11.16
CA LEU A 155 2.24 16.69 -10.15
C LEU A 155 1.31 15.55 -9.71
N TYR A 156 0.03 15.87 -9.49
CA TYR A 156 -0.97 14.86 -9.11
C TYR A 156 -1.29 13.92 -10.28
N GLN A 157 -1.33 14.46 -11.50
CA GLN A 157 -1.51 13.63 -12.70
C GLN A 157 -0.36 12.66 -12.89
N GLN A 158 0.88 13.08 -12.68
CA GLN A 158 2.06 12.21 -12.73
C GLN A 158 1.96 11.07 -11.70
N TRP A 159 1.49 11.37 -10.47
CA TRP A 159 1.23 10.35 -9.45
C TRP A 159 0.18 9.33 -9.90
N ILE A 160 -0.94 9.79 -10.49
CA ILE A 160 -1.99 8.92 -11.04
C ILE A 160 -1.42 7.98 -12.10
N GLU A 161 -0.60 8.50 -13.02
CA GLU A 161 0.00 7.76 -14.13
C GLU A 161 0.94 6.65 -13.68
N THR A 162 1.52 6.77 -12.49
CA THR A 162 2.37 5.73 -11.90
C THR A 162 1.63 4.39 -11.75
N TYR A 163 0.32 4.42 -11.55
CA TYR A 163 -0.49 3.25 -11.22
C TYR A 163 -1.31 2.67 -12.40
N ILE A 164 -1.10 3.15 -13.62
CA ILE A 164 -1.86 2.69 -14.81
C ILE A 164 -0.95 2.12 -15.90
N THR A 165 0.18 1.54 -15.51
CA THR A 165 1.12 0.93 -16.45
C THR A 165 0.68 -0.47 -16.85
N ASP A 166 1.07 -0.91 -18.07
CA ASP A 166 0.80 -2.26 -18.55
C ASP A 166 1.50 -3.32 -17.70
N GLU A 167 2.67 -2.99 -17.14
CA GLU A 167 3.45 -3.83 -16.24
C GLU A 167 2.68 -4.12 -14.95
N LEU A 168 2.10 -3.09 -14.32
CA LEU A 168 1.30 -3.25 -13.10
C LEU A 168 0.02 -4.05 -13.38
N GLU A 169 -0.64 -3.80 -14.51
CA GLU A 169 -1.82 -4.59 -14.90
C GLU A 169 -1.49 -6.06 -15.13
N GLN A 170 -0.32 -6.36 -15.73
CA GLN A 170 0.15 -7.73 -15.89
C GLN A 170 0.47 -8.38 -14.53
N GLN A 171 1.15 -7.66 -13.64
CA GLN A 171 1.44 -8.11 -12.27
C GLN A 171 0.15 -8.52 -11.54
N ILE A 172 -0.87 -7.67 -11.55
CA ILE A 172 -2.17 -7.92 -10.89
C ILE A 172 -2.84 -9.18 -11.46
N ARG A 173 -2.79 -9.40 -12.78
CA ARG A 173 -3.32 -10.62 -13.39
C ARG A 173 -2.60 -11.88 -12.91
N GLU A 174 -1.27 -11.84 -12.85
CA GLU A 174 -0.46 -12.98 -12.41
C GLU A 174 -0.66 -13.26 -10.90
N GLU A 175 -0.71 -12.22 -10.07
CA GLU A 175 -1.02 -12.33 -8.65
C GLU A 175 -2.42 -12.92 -8.41
N GLY A 176 -3.42 -12.46 -9.17
CA GLY A 176 -4.78 -12.98 -9.09
C GLY A 176 -4.87 -14.47 -9.45
N ALA A 177 -4.16 -14.89 -10.49
CA ALA A 177 -4.09 -16.30 -10.88
C ALA A 177 -3.44 -17.16 -9.79
N LEU A 178 -2.33 -16.70 -9.25
CA LEU A 178 -1.59 -17.42 -8.20
C LEU A 178 -2.40 -17.50 -6.90
N VAL A 179 -2.98 -16.40 -6.41
CA VAL A 179 -3.75 -16.43 -5.16
C VAL A 179 -4.98 -17.32 -5.26
N ASN A 180 -5.64 -17.35 -6.42
CA ASN A 180 -6.75 -18.26 -6.68
C ASN A 180 -6.32 -19.74 -6.62
N GLN A 181 -5.14 -20.05 -7.17
CA GLN A 181 -4.56 -21.40 -7.06
C GLN A 181 -4.27 -21.75 -5.59
N LEU A 182 -3.56 -20.90 -4.88
CA LEU A 182 -3.23 -21.11 -3.47
C LEU A 182 -4.48 -21.29 -2.60
N TYR A 183 -5.53 -20.50 -2.87
CA TYR A 183 -6.80 -20.63 -2.18
C TYR A 183 -7.47 -21.98 -2.41
N ARG A 184 -7.48 -22.49 -3.66
CA ARG A 184 -8.04 -23.82 -3.95
C ARG A 184 -7.27 -24.95 -3.26
N GLU A 185 -5.95 -24.79 -3.11
CA GLU A 185 -5.05 -25.77 -2.48
C GLU A 185 -5.07 -25.71 -0.95
N SER A 186 -5.58 -24.63 -0.35
CA SER A 186 -5.65 -24.41 1.10
C SER A 186 -6.83 -25.15 1.74
N ASP A 187 -6.69 -25.50 3.02
CA ASP A 187 -7.82 -25.96 3.82
C ASP A 187 -8.78 -24.81 4.20
N GLU A 188 -9.94 -25.16 4.76
CA GLU A 188 -11.00 -24.18 5.07
C GLU A 188 -10.56 -23.13 6.13
N THR A 189 -9.66 -23.52 7.03
CA THR A 189 -9.12 -22.60 8.05
C THR A 189 -8.21 -21.56 7.41
N ASP A 190 -7.32 -21.98 6.54
CA ASP A 190 -6.40 -21.13 5.83
C ASP A 190 -7.10 -20.26 4.78
N LYS A 191 -8.10 -20.79 4.07
CA LYS A 191 -8.98 -20.01 3.19
C LYS A 191 -9.61 -18.82 3.91
N LYS A 192 -10.16 -19.08 5.11
CA LYS A 192 -10.75 -18.02 5.92
C LYS A 192 -9.72 -16.97 6.31
N LYS A 193 -8.53 -17.38 6.74
CA LYS A 193 -7.44 -16.47 7.13
C LYS A 193 -6.89 -15.67 5.94
N MET A 194 -6.82 -16.26 4.73
CA MET A 194 -6.44 -15.54 3.52
C MET A 194 -7.40 -14.39 3.24
N LEU A 195 -8.71 -14.65 3.31
CA LEU A 195 -9.75 -13.63 3.12
C LEU A 195 -9.69 -12.54 4.21
N GLU A 196 -9.48 -12.94 5.47
CA GLU A 196 -9.33 -12.02 6.60
C GLU A 196 -8.10 -11.13 6.44
N ALA A 197 -6.96 -11.70 6.07
CA ALA A 197 -5.71 -10.96 5.88
C ALA A 197 -5.83 -9.92 4.75
N PHE A 198 -6.44 -10.31 3.61
CA PHE A 198 -6.76 -9.39 2.51
C PHE A 198 -7.69 -8.26 2.98
N HIS A 199 -8.78 -8.62 3.64
CA HIS A 199 -9.78 -7.66 4.12
C HIS A 199 -9.20 -6.63 5.08
N ILE A 200 -8.34 -7.07 6.03
CA ILE A 200 -7.65 -6.15 6.94
C ILE A 200 -6.75 -5.20 6.17
N SER A 201 -5.98 -5.68 5.19
CA SER A 201 -5.14 -4.82 4.36
C SER A 201 -5.96 -3.77 3.60
N VAL A 202 -7.12 -4.12 3.03
CA VAL A 202 -8.02 -3.14 2.39
C VAL A 202 -8.48 -2.06 3.37
N HIS A 203 -8.80 -2.43 4.60
CA HIS A 203 -9.14 -1.45 5.64
C HIS A 203 -7.95 -0.57 6.01
N MET A 204 -6.73 -1.11 6.01
CA MET A 204 -5.54 -0.32 6.28
C MET A 204 -5.24 0.68 5.16
N GLU A 205 -5.51 0.34 3.88
CA GLU A 205 -5.44 1.29 2.77
C GLU A 205 -6.40 2.47 2.97
N ALA A 206 -7.66 2.20 3.29
CA ALA A 206 -8.63 3.26 3.57
C ALA A 206 -8.19 4.16 4.74
N LYS A 207 -7.56 3.58 5.77
CA LYS A 207 -6.99 4.32 6.90
C LYS A 207 -5.73 5.10 6.54
N PHE A 208 -4.98 4.66 5.53
CA PHE A 208 -3.79 5.35 5.07
C PHE A 208 -4.12 6.71 4.45
N TRP A 209 -5.20 6.79 3.66
CA TRP A 209 -5.71 8.08 3.14
C TRP A 209 -6.10 9.03 4.27
N GLU A 210 -6.84 8.53 5.27
CA GLU A 210 -7.26 9.33 6.43
C GLU A 210 -6.06 9.80 7.26
N MET A 211 -5.07 8.93 7.48
CA MET A 211 -3.81 9.27 8.16
C MET A 211 -3.12 10.44 7.49
N ALA A 212 -2.99 10.38 6.16
CA ALA A 212 -2.35 11.45 5.40
C ALA A 212 -3.15 12.74 5.45
N TYR A 213 -4.47 12.64 5.27
CA TYR A 213 -5.37 13.78 5.24
C TYR A 213 -5.43 14.53 6.57
N GLN A 214 -5.31 13.82 7.69
CA GLN A 214 -5.31 14.37 9.05
C GLN A 214 -3.92 14.69 9.60
N HIS A 215 -2.84 14.46 8.85
CA HIS A 215 -1.46 14.55 9.36
C HIS A 215 -1.31 13.77 10.68
N GLN A 216 -1.76 12.52 10.72
CA GLN A 216 -1.80 11.71 11.93
C GLN A 216 -0.38 11.55 12.53
N THR A 217 -0.26 11.82 13.83
CA THR A 217 0.97 11.62 14.60
C THR A 217 0.68 10.80 15.84
N TRP A 218 1.71 10.22 16.45
CA TRP A 218 1.60 9.71 17.81
C TRP A 218 1.23 10.87 18.73
N LYS A 219 0.24 10.67 19.60
CA LYS A 219 -0.17 11.71 20.54
C LYS A 219 1.03 12.19 21.36
N SER A 220 1.04 13.48 21.70
CA SER A 220 2.12 14.25 22.29
C SER A 220 2.60 13.79 23.70
N ASP A 221 2.07 12.67 24.22
CA ASP A 221 2.53 12.10 25.49
C ASP A 221 4.03 11.69 25.45
N LEU A 222 4.57 11.42 24.24
CA LEU A 222 6.01 11.23 24.05
C LEU A 222 6.79 12.56 24.04
N GLN A 223 6.20 13.66 23.61
CA GLN A 223 6.82 14.99 23.63
C GLN A 223 6.89 15.58 25.06
N SER A 224 6.06 15.12 25.99
CA SER A 224 6.14 15.51 27.38
C SER A 224 7.27 14.79 28.13
N LEU A 225 7.76 13.66 27.63
CA LEU A 225 8.92 12.97 28.21
C LEU A 225 10.24 13.66 27.88
N GLU A 226 10.31 14.40 26.76
CA GLU A 226 11.51 15.17 26.39
C GLU A 226 11.58 16.54 27.07
N LYS A 227 10.48 17.03 27.67
CA LYS A 227 10.38 18.31 28.38
C LYS A 227 10.36 18.20 29.93
N GLY A 228 10.49 17.00 30.44
CA GLY A 228 10.34 16.69 31.86
C GLY A 228 11.64 16.59 32.67
N GLU A 229 12.73 17.22 32.20
CA GLU A 229 13.95 17.40 33.01
C GLU A 229 14.30 18.89 33.07
N GLU A 230 13.61 19.62 33.93
CA GLU A 230 14.13 20.77 34.68
C GLU A 230 13.53 20.82 36.09
#